data_f5816152cec1bcd1b5ba725711d4bba3
#
_entry.id   f5816152cec1bcd1b5ba725711d4bba3
#
_cell.length_a   1.000
_cell.length_b   1.000
_cell.length_c   1.000
_cell.angle_alpha   90.00
_cell.angle_beta   90.00
_cell.angle_gamma   90.00
#
_symmetry.space_group_name_H-M   'P 1'
#
loop_
_entity.id
_entity.type
_entity.pdbx_description
1 polymer ?
#
loop_
_entity_poly.entity_id
_entity_poly.type
_entity_poly.pdbx_seq_one_letter_code
_entity_poly.pdbx_strand_id
1 'polypeptide(L)'
;NNTNSPNYLDYNGIVTQPSGFKARTGRPSSSNKYFYNKSYNIYYQYNGLAPTGKAYYGNQYVLGNCTWYACGRAMELVANAGGNVSKVKAIFGGDPVGIYNTNASLVAKGKGGFSYGTTPKIGALAIFNYGSSGDAHIAVVENIVNGVPYVSESGYTVGATMPKSDKSNIIFRYQSIYNWAGGRQVLGYIYLV
;
A
#
# COMPACT_ATOMS: atom_id res chain seq x y z
N ASN A 1 -21.27 12.20 -2.41
CA ASN A 1 -21.65 11.01 -1.65
C ASN A 1 -21.83 9.85 -2.62
N ASN A 2 -20.79 9.08 -2.85
CA ASN A 2 -20.92 7.88 -3.67
C ASN A 2 -21.23 6.70 -2.73
N THR A 3 -22.49 6.61 -2.34
CA THR A 3 -23.02 5.57 -1.44
C THR A 3 -23.23 4.22 -2.13
N ASN A 4 -22.85 4.11 -3.40
CA ASN A 4 -23.15 2.94 -4.23
C ASN A 4 -21.97 1.94 -4.36
N SER A 5 -20.97 1.99 -3.51
CA SER A 5 -20.00 0.91 -3.48
C SER A 5 -20.48 -0.18 -2.50
N PRO A 6 -20.83 -1.37 -2.98
CA PRO A 6 -21.38 -2.44 -2.14
C PRO A 6 -20.43 -2.86 -1.01
N ASN A 7 -19.15 -2.49 -1.11
CA ASN A 7 -18.13 -2.85 -0.13
C ASN A 7 -18.12 -1.98 1.14
N TYR A 8 -18.94 -0.94 1.21
CA TYR A 8 -18.93 0.01 2.32
C TYR A 8 -20.24 0.08 3.11
N LEU A 9 -21.33 -0.50 2.60
CA LEU A 9 -22.65 -0.30 3.15
C LEU A 9 -22.98 -1.14 4.40
N ASP A 10 -22.23 -2.19 4.67
CA ASP A 10 -22.61 -3.17 5.71
C ASP A 10 -21.61 -3.26 6.87
N TYR A 11 -20.68 -2.28 7.00
CA TYR A 11 -19.74 -2.31 8.11
C TYR A 11 -20.36 -1.74 9.38
N ASN A 12 -21.18 -2.54 10.05
CA ASN A 12 -21.71 -2.26 11.40
C ASN A 12 -20.88 -2.94 12.50
N GLY A 13 -19.67 -3.43 12.14
CA GLY A 13 -18.80 -4.13 13.07
C GLY A 13 -18.05 -3.18 14.01
N ILE A 14 -17.68 -3.71 15.17
CA ILE A 14 -16.74 -3.05 16.08
C ILE A 14 -15.40 -2.93 15.36
N VAL A 15 -14.91 -1.71 15.21
CA VAL A 15 -13.56 -1.47 14.66
C VAL A 15 -12.54 -1.95 15.68
N THR A 16 -11.92 -3.08 15.40
CA THR A 16 -10.84 -3.59 16.26
C THR A 16 -9.52 -3.08 15.73
N GLN A 17 -8.86 -2.25 16.51
CA GLN A 17 -7.48 -1.85 16.23
C GLN A 17 -6.55 -2.95 16.73
N PRO A 18 -5.59 -3.42 15.89
CA PRO A 18 -4.58 -4.39 16.32
C PRO A 18 -3.78 -3.85 17.52
N SER A 19 -3.44 -4.73 18.46
CA SER A 19 -2.64 -4.35 19.63
C SER A 19 -1.32 -3.71 19.21
N GLY A 20 -0.98 -2.58 19.83
CA GLY A 20 0.24 -1.85 19.51
C GLY A 20 0.23 -1.12 18.16
N PHE A 21 -0.86 -1.16 17.42
CA PHE A 21 -0.97 -0.43 16.17
C PHE A 21 -0.92 1.07 16.40
N LYS A 22 -0.14 1.75 15.55
CA LYS A 22 -0.10 3.21 15.50
C LYS A 22 -0.35 3.66 14.07
N ALA A 23 -1.40 4.42 13.87
CA ALA A 23 -1.73 4.99 12.56
C ALA A 23 -0.59 5.89 12.06
N ARG A 24 -0.29 5.79 10.78
CA ARG A 24 0.64 6.69 10.12
C ARG A 24 -0.13 7.80 9.41
N THR A 25 -0.06 8.98 9.98
CA THR A 25 -0.72 10.18 9.44
C THR A 25 0.27 11.18 8.86
N GLY A 26 1.55 10.85 8.87
CA GLY A 26 2.62 11.69 8.35
C GLY A 26 3.67 10.88 7.58
N ARG A 27 4.47 11.59 6.80
CA ARG A 27 5.54 11.02 5.98
C ARG A 27 6.51 10.19 6.83
N PRO A 28 6.97 9.01 6.38
CA PRO A 28 8.00 8.26 7.09
C PRO A 28 9.30 9.06 7.17
N SER A 29 9.97 9.00 8.31
CA SER A 29 11.30 9.57 8.49
C SER A 29 12.29 8.96 7.49
N SER A 30 13.23 9.75 7.00
CA SER A 30 14.30 9.27 6.10
C SER A 30 15.22 8.21 6.74
N SER A 31 15.21 8.10 8.07
CA SER A 31 15.93 7.06 8.82
C SER A 31 15.12 5.78 9.00
N ASN A 32 13.86 5.73 8.55
CA ASN A 32 13.03 4.55 8.72
C ASN A 32 13.50 3.42 7.80
N LYS A 33 14.09 2.38 8.40
CA LYS A 33 14.68 1.26 7.68
C LYS A 33 13.70 0.51 6.78
N TYR A 34 12.42 0.48 7.12
CA TYR A 34 11.43 -0.23 6.33
C TYR A 34 11.13 0.45 5.00
N PHE A 35 11.37 1.74 4.91
CA PHE A 35 11.16 2.52 3.68
C PHE A 35 12.45 2.77 2.89
N TYR A 36 13.58 2.91 3.59
CA TYR A 36 14.84 3.40 3.01
C TYR A 36 16.00 2.42 3.09
N ASN A 37 15.73 1.13 3.25
CA ASN A 37 16.76 0.10 3.23
C ASN A 37 16.34 -1.06 2.33
N LYS A 38 17.20 -1.40 1.36
CA LYS A 38 16.97 -2.47 0.38
C LYS A 38 16.75 -3.86 0.99
N SER A 39 17.24 -4.09 2.21
CA SER A 39 17.03 -5.35 2.92
C SER A 39 15.59 -5.54 3.39
N TYR A 40 14.83 -4.46 3.51
CA TYR A 40 13.43 -4.46 3.93
C TYR A 40 12.48 -4.11 2.80
N ASN A 41 12.83 -3.15 1.95
CA ASN A 41 11.94 -2.66 0.90
C ASN A 41 12.51 -3.02 -0.47
N ILE A 42 11.84 -3.93 -1.16
CA ILE A 42 12.27 -4.43 -2.46
C ILE A 42 12.38 -3.30 -3.51
N TYR A 43 11.53 -2.29 -3.40
CA TYR A 43 11.55 -1.16 -4.34
C TYR A 43 12.71 -0.20 -4.06
N TYR A 44 13.21 -0.16 -2.84
CA TYR A 44 14.38 0.67 -2.49
C TYR A 44 15.70 0.07 -2.96
N GLN A 45 15.73 -1.18 -3.38
CA GLN A 45 16.96 -1.80 -3.93
C GLN A 45 17.49 -1.06 -5.16
N TYR A 46 16.65 -0.30 -5.83
CA TYR A 46 17.01 0.57 -6.94
C TYR A 46 17.49 1.95 -6.47
N ASN A 47 18.01 2.07 -5.26
CA ASN A 47 18.37 3.31 -4.58
C ASN A 47 17.22 4.31 -4.48
N GLY A 48 16.00 3.82 -4.54
CA GLY A 48 14.81 4.63 -4.57
C GLY A 48 14.69 5.52 -5.79
N LEU A 49 15.53 5.32 -6.79
CA LEU A 49 15.61 6.09 -8.03
C LEU A 49 15.50 5.13 -9.19
N ALA A 50 15.04 5.59 -10.33
CA ALA A 50 15.23 4.83 -11.54
C ALA A 50 16.71 4.86 -11.89
N PRO A 51 17.40 3.76 -11.77
CA PRO A 51 18.77 3.70 -12.22
C PRO A 51 18.76 3.75 -13.74
N THR A 52 19.47 4.67 -14.31
CA THR A 52 19.71 4.69 -15.76
C THR A 52 18.45 4.61 -16.65
N GLY A 53 17.31 5.10 -16.17
CA GLY A 53 16.05 5.12 -16.93
C GLY A 53 15.32 3.78 -17.03
N LYS A 54 15.80 2.74 -16.33
CA LYS A 54 15.09 1.46 -16.25
C LYS A 54 14.96 1.05 -14.81
N ALA A 55 13.74 1.11 -14.32
CA ALA A 55 13.37 0.55 -13.04
C ALA A 55 12.75 -0.83 -13.25
N TYR A 56 12.29 -1.41 -12.17
CA TYR A 56 11.61 -2.68 -12.14
C TYR A 56 10.44 -2.80 -13.14
N TYR A 57 9.81 -1.70 -13.48
CA TYR A 57 8.73 -1.59 -14.46
C TYR A 57 9.13 -0.75 -15.68
N GLY A 58 10.21 -1.09 -16.34
CA GLY A 58 10.70 -0.32 -17.47
C GLY A 58 11.34 1.00 -17.04
N ASN A 59 10.78 2.14 -17.38
CA ASN A 59 11.35 3.46 -17.12
C ASN A 59 10.77 4.14 -15.88
N GLN A 60 10.13 3.41 -14.97
CA GLN A 60 9.47 4.00 -13.82
C GLN A 60 10.39 4.06 -12.61
N TYR A 61 10.29 5.15 -11.87
CA TYR A 61 10.91 5.33 -10.58
C TYR A 61 10.02 4.72 -9.50
N VAL A 62 10.61 4.10 -8.50
CA VAL A 62 9.86 3.41 -7.46
C VAL A 62 9.85 4.13 -6.12
N LEU A 63 10.90 4.91 -5.81
CA LEU A 63 10.90 5.73 -4.60
C LEU A 63 9.77 6.76 -4.65
N GLY A 64 8.95 6.74 -3.62
CA GLY A 64 7.82 7.66 -3.50
C GLY A 64 6.56 7.21 -4.21
N ASN A 65 6.60 6.11 -4.94
CA ASN A 65 5.40 5.58 -5.55
C ASN A 65 4.57 4.75 -4.54
N CYS A 66 3.33 4.42 -4.90
CA CYS A 66 2.40 3.75 -3.99
C CYS A 66 2.90 2.38 -3.52
N THR A 67 3.52 1.58 -4.38
CA THR A 67 4.03 0.25 -4.03
C THR A 67 5.25 0.32 -3.12
N TRP A 68 6.14 1.28 -3.32
CA TRP A 68 7.25 1.53 -2.38
C TRP A 68 6.72 1.85 -0.99
N TYR A 69 5.75 2.76 -0.91
CA TYR A 69 5.17 3.16 0.36
C TYR A 69 4.47 2.00 1.05
N ALA A 70 3.58 1.31 0.33
CA ALA A 70 2.83 0.19 0.87
C ALA A 70 3.75 -0.95 1.34
N CYS A 71 4.83 -1.24 0.60
CA CYS A 71 5.84 -2.22 1.00
C CYS A 71 6.50 -1.83 2.33
N GLY A 72 6.97 -0.58 2.44
CA GLY A 72 7.59 -0.09 3.66
C GLY A 72 6.65 -0.13 4.86
N ARG A 73 5.40 0.30 4.67
CA ARG A 73 4.40 0.28 5.74
C ARG A 73 3.99 -1.14 6.13
N ALA A 74 3.84 -2.05 5.16
CA ALA A 74 3.55 -3.45 5.43
C ALA A 74 4.65 -4.13 6.25
N MET A 75 5.92 -3.86 5.90
CA MET A 75 7.07 -4.36 6.66
C MET A 75 7.06 -3.85 8.09
N GLU A 76 6.81 -2.56 8.26
CA GLU A 76 6.73 -1.92 9.58
C GLU A 76 5.61 -2.54 10.43
N LEU A 77 4.42 -2.68 9.89
CA LEU A 77 3.25 -3.23 10.59
C LEU A 77 3.49 -4.68 11.01
N VAL A 78 3.92 -5.52 10.08
CA VAL A 78 4.16 -6.94 10.36
C VAL A 78 5.30 -7.11 11.36
N ALA A 79 6.38 -6.34 11.25
CA ALA A 79 7.50 -6.40 12.20
C ALA A 79 7.08 -5.95 13.61
N ASN A 80 6.31 -4.86 13.70
CA ASN A 80 5.84 -4.34 14.99
C ASN A 80 4.85 -5.29 15.68
N ALA A 81 4.10 -6.05 14.91
CA ALA A 81 3.22 -7.09 15.42
C ALA A 81 3.96 -8.42 15.75
N GLY A 82 5.28 -8.47 15.60
CA GLY A 82 6.07 -9.69 15.80
C GLY A 82 5.87 -10.75 14.71
N GLY A 83 5.30 -10.37 13.57
CA GLY A 83 5.01 -11.27 12.47
C GLY A 83 6.21 -11.55 11.55
N ASN A 84 6.01 -12.45 10.61
CA ASN A 84 7.06 -12.86 9.68
C ASN A 84 7.13 -11.90 8.47
N VAL A 85 8.10 -11.02 8.46
CA VAL A 85 8.33 -10.05 7.37
C VAL A 85 8.68 -10.70 6.03
N SER A 86 9.12 -11.96 6.00
CA SER A 86 9.36 -12.68 4.76
C SER A 86 8.06 -12.89 3.97
N LYS A 87 6.92 -12.96 4.64
CA LYS A 87 5.61 -13.01 3.97
C LYS A 87 5.32 -11.73 3.17
N VAL A 88 5.72 -10.58 3.72
CA VAL A 88 5.59 -9.29 3.01
C VAL A 88 6.44 -9.32 1.74
N LYS A 89 7.70 -9.73 1.85
CA LYS A 89 8.59 -9.83 0.67
C LYS A 89 8.02 -10.76 -0.40
N ALA A 90 7.36 -11.83 0.01
CA ALA A 90 6.82 -12.83 -0.92
C ALA A 90 5.65 -12.31 -1.77
N ILE A 91 4.88 -11.36 -1.28
CA ILE A 91 3.73 -10.83 -2.02
C ILE A 91 4.06 -9.59 -2.85
N PHE A 92 5.07 -8.82 -2.47
CA PHE A 92 5.49 -7.63 -3.23
C PHE A 92 6.44 -8.01 -4.37
N GLY A 93 6.39 -7.27 -5.46
CA GLY A 93 7.23 -7.48 -6.62
C GLY A 93 6.54 -7.18 -7.94
N GLY A 94 5.27 -6.82 -7.88
CA GLY A 94 4.46 -6.43 -9.02
C GLY A 94 3.80 -5.06 -8.84
N ASP A 95 2.87 -4.75 -9.71
CA ASP A 95 1.91 -3.66 -9.52
C ASP A 95 0.87 -4.05 -8.43
N PRO A 96 0.02 -3.14 -8.00
CA PRO A 96 -0.94 -3.42 -6.94
C PRO A 96 -1.86 -4.62 -7.20
N VAL A 97 -2.37 -4.78 -8.40
CA VAL A 97 -3.21 -5.94 -8.77
C VAL A 97 -2.38 -7.22 -8.76
N GLY A 98 -1.15 -7.15 -9.26
CA GLY A 98 -0.18 -8.26 -9.20
C GLY A 98 0.14 -8.70 -7.77
N ILE A 99 0.29 -7.74 -6.85
CA ILE A 99 0.49 -8.01 -5.40
C ILE A 99 -0.71 -8.78 -4.84
N TYR A 100 -1.93 -8.33 -5.15
CA TYR A 100 -3.15 -9.01 -4.71
C TYR A 100 -3.24 -10.44 -5.22
N ASN A 101 -3.01 -10.63 -6.51
CA ASN A 101 -3.06 -11.93 -7.16
C ASN A 101 -1.97 -12.88 -6.65
N THR A 102 -0.76 -12.37 -6.41
CA THR A 102 0.34 -13.13 -5.82
C THR A 102 -0.04 -13.60 -4.42
N ASN A 103 -0.59 -12.71 -3.59
CA ASN A 103 -1.06 -13.07 -2.26
C ASN A 103 -2.13 -14.16 -2.31
N ALA A 104 -3.15 -13.99 -3.14
CA ALA A 104 -4.23 -14.97 -3.30
C ALA A 104 -3.70 -16.35 -3.76
N SER A 105 -2.75 -16.36 -4.70
CA SER A 105 -2.11 -17.59 -5.17
C SER A 105 -1.32 -18.29 -4.07
N LEU A 106 -0.57 -17.55 -3.24
CA LEU A 106 0.18 -18.12 -2.13
C LEU A 106 -0.74 -18.75 -1.08
N VAL A 107 -1.83 -18.06 -0.76
CA VAL A 107 -2.86 -18.58 0.18
C VAL A 107 -3.50 -19.83 -0.38
N ALA A 108 -3.94 -19.81 -1.63
CA ALA A 108 -4.59 -20.97 -2.27
C ALA A 108 -3.69 -22.21 -2.33
N LYS A 109 -2.38 -22.02 -2.46
CA LYS A 109 -1.38 -23.10 -2.50
C LYS A 109 -0.90 -23.55 -1.12
N GLY A 110 -1.37 -22.92 -0.04
CA GLY A 110 -0.87 -23.18 1.32
C GLY A 110 0.60 -22.79 1.52
N LYS A 111 1.13 -21.89 0.68
CA LYS A 111 2.53 -21.46 0.68
C LYS A 111 2.76 -20.12 1.40
N GLY A 112 1.91 -19.77 2.34
CA GLY A 112 1.96 -18.50 3.05
C GLY A 112 1.00 -17.47 2.44
N GLY A 113 1.39 -16.20 2.41
CA GLY A 113 0.49 -15.10 2.11
C GLY A 113 -0.28 -14.65 3.36
N PHE A 114 -1.13 -13.66 3.18
CA PHE A 114 -1.98 -13.11 4.21
C PHE A 114 -3.44 -13.38 3.86
N SER A 115 -4.29 -13.54 4.85
CA SER A 115 -5.73 -13.57 4.60
C SER A 115 -6.16 -12.29 3.89
N TYR A 116 -7.21 -12.37 3.09
CA TYR A 116 -7.68 -11.26 2.28
C TYR A 116 -9.20 -11.32 2.10
N GLY A 117 -9.79 -10.24 1.66
CA GLY A 117 -11.23 -10.16 1.46
C GLY A 117 -11.67 -8.77 1.02
N THR A 118 -12.95 -8.49 1.14
CA THR A 118 -13.57 -7.24 0.69
C THR A 118 -13.92 -6.27 1.81
N THR A 119 -13.81 -6.69 3.06
CA THR A 119 -14.11 -5.86 4.23
C THR A 119 -12.85 -5.11 4.67
N PRO A 120 -12.90 -3.78 4.82
CA PRO A 120 -11.75 -3.02 5.32
C PRO A 120 -11.42 -3.39 6.76
N LYS A 121 -10.13 -3.49 7.06
CA LYS A 121 -9.60 -3.67 8.42
C LYS A 121 -8.42 -2.74 8.64
N ILE A 122 -8.25 -2.22 9.84
CA ILE A 122 -7.07 -1.42 10.21
C ILE A 122 -5.81 -2.30 10.04
N GLY A 123 -4.77 -1.74 9.44
CA GLY A 123 -3.53 -2.44 9.12
C GLY A 123 -3.56 -3.24 7.82
N ALA A 124 -4.67 -3.22 7.08
CA ALA A 124 -4.75 -3.90 5.79
C ALA A 124 -4.17 -3.06 4.64
N LEU A 125 -3.67 -3.73 3.62
CA LEU A 125 -3.46 -3.11 2.30
C LEU A 125 -4.79 -3.00 1.59
N ALA A 126 -5.14 -1.80 1.12
CA ALA A 126 -6.26 -1.57 0.22
C ALA A 126 -5.75 -1.58 -1.23
N ILE A 127 -6.24 -2.49 -2.03
CA ILE A 127 -5.85 -2.64 -3.43
C ILE A 127 -6.96 -2.05 -4.29
N PHE A 128 -6.59 -1.11 -5.16
CA PHE A 128 -7.49 -0.50 -6.12
C PHE A 128 -7.23 -1.07 -7.50
N ASN A 129 -8.30 -1.33 -8.21
CA ASN A 129 -8.25 -1.85 -9.57
C ASN A 129 -7.69 -0.81 -10.54
N TYR A 130 -7.43 -1.23 -11.77
CA TYR A 130 -6.97 -0.33 -12.82
C TYR A 130 -7.99 0.77 -13.09
N GLY A 131 -7.49 2.00 -13.17
CA GLY A 131 -8.27 3.15 -13.61
C GLY A 131 -8.25 3.33 -15.12
N SER A 132 -8.87 4.39 -15.59
CA SER A 132 -8.88 4.76 -17.02
C SER A 132 -7.50 5.03 -17.60
N SER A 133 -6.52 5.40 -16.76
CA SER A 133 -5.10 5.58 -17.14
C SER A 133 -4.34 4.26 -17.29
N GLY A 134 -4.96 3.11 -16.98
CA GLY A 134 -4.29 1.82 -16.97
C GLY A 134 -3.45 1.54 -15.73
N ASP A 135 -3.44 2.46 -14.76
CA ASP A 135 -2.69 2.30 -13.51
C ASP A 135 -3.59 1.77 -12.39
N ALA A 136 -3.09 0.81 -11.64
CA ALA A 136 -3.64 0.38 -10.38
C ALA A 136 -3.08 1.21 -9.22
N HIS A 137 -3.66 1.05 -8.01
CA HIS A 137 -3.14 1.75 -6.83
C HIS A 137 -3.20 0.86 -5.59
N ILE A 138 -2.39 1.22 -4.60
CA ILE A 138 -2.34 0.56 -3.30
C ILE A 138 -2.18 1.61 -2.20
N ALA A 139 -2.92 1.42 -1.12
CA ALA A 139 -2.84 2.24 0.08
C ALA A 139 -2.89 1.35 1.33
N VAL A 140 -2.70 1.93 2.50
CA VAL A 140 -2.75 1.20 3.76
C VAL A 140 -3.87 1.77 4.63
N VAL A 141 -4.75 0.92 5.14
CA VAL A 141 -5.83 1.33 6.04
C VAL A 141 -5.24 1.64 7.41
N GLU A 142 -5.28 2.89 7.79
CA GLU A 142 -4.72 3.38 9.06
C GLU A 142 -5.79 3.57 10.14
N ASN A 143 -7.02 3.83 9.73
CA ASN A 143 -8.13 4.04 10.63
C ASN A 143 -9.46 3.72 9.93
N ILE A 144 -10.51 3.52 10.72
CA ILE A 144 -11.88 3.43 10.22
C ILE A 144 -12.73 4.33 11.13
N VAL A 145 -13.34 5.34 10.55
CA VAL A 145 -14.17 6.32 11.28
C VAL A 145 -15.58 6.28 10.71
N ASN A 146 -16.56 5.96 11.53
CA ASN A 146 -17.96 5.81 11.12
C ASN A 146 -18.11 4.90 9.88
N GLY A 147 -17.39 3.77 9.86
CA GLY A 147 -17.41 2.82 8.75
C GLY A 147 -16.59 3.23 7.52
N VAL A 148 -16.01 4.42 7.51
CA VAL A 148 -15.19 4.93 6.40
C VAL A 148 -13.72 4.65 6.66
N PRO A 149 -13.03 3.88 5.80
CA PRO A 149 -11.58 3.71 5.91
C PRO A 149 -10.83 5.01 5.61
N TYR A 150 -9.86 5.31 6.46
CA TYR A 150 -8.86 6.33 6.22
C TYR A 150 -7.54 5.64 5.89
N VAL A 151 -6.95 6.03 4.79
CA VAL A 151 -5.78 5.37 4.22
C VAL A 151 -4.58 6.32 4.18
N SER A 152 -3.40 5.74 4.37
CA SER A 152 -2.14 6.40 4.05
C SER A 152 -1.61 5.87 2.72
N GLU A 153 -1.02 6.73 1.92
CA GLU A 153 -0.46 6.39 0.62
C GLU A 153 0.61 7.39 0.19
N SER A 154 1.38 7.02 -0.80
CA SER A 154 2.36 7.89 -1.43
C SER A 154 2.17 7.87 -2.95
N GLY A 155 2.59 8.94 -3.57
CA GLY A 155 2.54 9.09 -5.01
C GLY A 155 3.32 10.31 -5.46
N TYR A 156 3.12 10.69 -6.72
CA TYR A 156 3.73 11.86 -7.30
C TYR A 156 2.68 12.92 -7.63
N THR A 157 3.09 14.18 -7.67
CA THR A 157 2.24 15.25 -8.19
C THR A 157 1.91 14.95 -9.64
N VAL A 158 0.66 15.15 -10.03
CA VAL A 158 0.23 15.03 -11.42
C VAL A 158 1.11 15.93 -12.31
N GLY A 159 1.71 15.34 -13.35
CA GLY A 159 2.63 16.04 -14.24
C GLY A 159 4.05 16.23 -13.71
N ALA A 160 4.35 15.80 -12.47
CA ALA A 160 5.73 15.84 -11.99
C ALA A 160 6.58 14.79 -12.69
N THR A 161 7.76 15.22 -13.12
CA THR A 161 8.81 14.27 -13.49
C THR A 161 9.20 13.49 -12.24
N MET A 162 9.26 12.17 -12.34
CA MET A 162 9.66 11.34 -11.23
C MET A 162 11.02 11.78 -10.70
N PRO A 163 11.18 11.90 -9.36
CA PRO A 163 12.40 12.42 -8.78
C PRO A 163 13.57 11.49 -9.06
N LYS A 164 14.63 12.05 -9.59
CA LYS A 164 15.89 11.32 -9.80
C LYS A 164 16.69 11.20 -8.51
N SER A 165 16.80 12.30 -7.78
CA SER A 165 17.54 12.39 -6.51
C SER A 165 16.78 13.15 -5.44
N ASP A 166 15.81 13.94 -5.81
CA ASP A 166 15.04 14.81 -4.93
C ASP A 166 13.79 14.11 -4.43
N LYS A 167 13.67 13.99 -3.12
CA LYS A 167 12.53 13.42 -2.42
C LYS A 167 11.41 14.43 -2.19
N SER A 168 11.59 15.68 -2.57
CA SER A 168 10.62 16.76 -2.34
C SER A 168 9.32 16.56 -3.11
N ASN A 169 9.40 15.90 -4.26
CA ASN A 169 8.24 15.62 -5.11
C ASN A 169 7.41 14.41 -4.66
N ILE A 170 7.84 13.72 -3.62
CA ILE A 170 7.07 12.61 -3.05
C ILE A 170 5.92 13.18 -2.27
N ILE A 171 4.72 12.83 -2.68
CA ILE A 171 3.50 13.21 -1.98
C ILE A 171 3.12 12.07 -1.03
N PHE A 172 2.94 12.43 0.22
CA PHE A 172 2.30 11.59 1.21
C PHE A 172 0.89 12.11 1.45
N ARG A 173 -0.08 11.21 1.52
CA ARG A 173 -1.47 11.55 1.87
C ARG A 173 -1.96 10.62 2.97
N TYR A 174 -2.74 11.22 3.87
CA TYR A 174 -3.62 10.52 4.80
C TYR A 174 -5.02 11.08 4.61
N GLN A 175 -5.95 10.28 4.15
CA GLN A 175 -7.27 10.76 3.76
C GLN A 175 -8.30 9.64 3.76
N SER A 176 -9.58 10.02 3.70
CA SER A 176 -10.65 9.08 3.43
C SER A 176 -10.40 8.35 2.11
N ILE A 177 -10.67 7.06 2.09
CA ILE A 177 -10.54 6.24 0.90
C ILE A 177 -11.39 6.74 -0.27
N TYR A 178 -12.47 7.45 0.00
CA TYR A 178 -13.33 8.05 -1.01
C TYR A 178 -12.74 9.27 -1.70
N ASN A 179 -11.81 9.95 -1.04
CA ASN A 179 -11.12 11.13 -1.60
C ASN A 179 -10.00 10.73 -2.55
N TRP A 180 -9.78 9.44 -2.68
CA TRP A 180 -8.72 8.97 -3.54
C TRP A 180 -9.06 9.13 -5.01
N ALA A 181 -8.11 9.74 -5.74
CA ALA A 181 -8.33 10.22 -7.09
C ALA A 181 -8.62 9.11 -8.12
N GLY A 182 -9.42 9.45 -9.12
CA GLY A 182 -9.56 8.68 -10.34
C GLY A 182 -10.69 7.65 -10.35
N GLY A 183 -11.58 7.66 -9.36
CA GLY A 183 -12.76 6.78 -9.37
C GLY A 183 -12.45 5.28 -9.41
N ARG A 184 -11.21 4.89 -9.05
CA ARG A 184 -10.83 3.48 -8.99
C ARG A 184 -11.60 2.79 -7.88
N GLN A 185 -12.08 1.61 -8.19
CA GLN A 185 -12.76 0.78 -7.21
C GLN A 185 -11.78 -0.07 -6.43
N VAL A 186 -12.06 -0.30 -5.16
CA VAL A 186 -11.30 -1.24 -4.33
C VAL A 186 -11.54 -2.65 -4.85
N LEU A 187 -10.47 -3.32 -5.25
CA LEU A 187 -10.49 -4.73 -5.62
C LEU A 187 -10.63 -5.62 -4.37
N GLY A 188 -9.96 -5.26 -3.30
CA GLY A 188 -10.00 -5.96 -2.04
C GLY A 188 -8.92 -5.49 -1.08
N TYR A 189 -8.83 -6.18 0.04
CA TYR A 189 -7.91 -5.90 1.13
C TYR A 189 -7.05 -7.13 1.44
N ILE A 190 -5.77 -6.91 1.75
CA ILE A 190 -4.86 -7.93 2.27
C ILE A 190 -4.63 -7.62 3.74
N TYR A 191 -4.93 -8.55 4.64
CA TYR A 191 -4.90 -8.36 6.08
C TYR A 191 -3.53 -8.73 6.64
N LEU A 192 -2.72 -7.71 6.93
CA LEU A 192 -1.33 -7.88 7.37
C LEU A 192 -1.21 -8.25 8.85
N VAL A 193 -2.10 -7.70 9.67
CA VAL A 193 -2.11 -7.82 11.15
C VAL A 193 -3.52 -7.99 11.66
#